data_9b25dc205937ef51a22319aa9a3d31af
#
_entry.id   9b25dc205937ef51a22319aa9a3d31af
#
_cell.length_a   1.000
_cell.length_b   1.000
_cell.length_c   1.000
_cell.angle_alpha   90.00
_cell.angle_beta   90.00
_cell.angle_gamma   90.00
#
_symmetry.space_group_name_H-M   'P 1'
#
loop_
_entity.id
_entity.type
_entity.pdbx_description
1 polymer ?
#
loop_
_entity_poly.entity_id
_entity_poly.type
_entity_poly.pdbx_seq_one_letter_code
_entity_poly.pdbx_strand_id
1 'polypeptide(L)'
;MRLLIVFSSAALLLVAPARAQGDPPLHLSAESALLLASDGTVLFAKNASEDHAPASLVKLMTLYLACEDLETGRAQWDELVTISRRAAETPRYRMGLRAGEDVPFRTLLEGVAIASANDAATAVAERLGGTEDAFVERMNLKAAELGLLSTRFANAHGLPDPGQRSTAQDMARLIGHVVQDYPASRPLLGGASFVYRGRVHSRRIPLFQDPGGVQALKTGFTREAGYNLAIAAWRAGQRFLLIVMGSQTRSLSFRDAQQLLRYGFAESGIAPPEEPRRPAPSRRPTDRRRHAAFAVGHTATLPDR
;
A
#
# COMPACT_ATOMS: atom_id res chain seq x y z
N MET A 1 -39.91 -39.73 -41.10
CA MET A 1 -40.34 -38.37 -40.79
C MET A 1 -39.71 -38.02 -39.42
N ARG A 2 -38.51 -37.36 -39.41
CA ARG A 2 -37.77 -37.01 -38.18
C ARG A 2 -38.05 -35.54 -37.85
N LEU A 3 -38.64 -35.34 -36.67
CA LEU A 3 -38.99 -34.02 -36.16
C LEU A 3 -37.71 -33.38 -35.53
N LEU A 4 -37.22 -32.27 -36.13
CA LEU A 4 -36.17 -31.46 -35.55
C LEU A 4 -36.80 -30.47 -34.55
N ILE A 5 -36.48 -30.64 -33.28
CA ILE A 5 -36.83 -29.69 -32.24
C ILE A 5 -35.67 -28.67 -32.14
N VAL A 6 -35.93 -27.42 -32.56
CA VAL A 6 -35.00 -26.30 -32.41
C VAL A 6 -35.23 -25.68 -31.04
N PHE A 7 -34.26 -25.81 -30.14
CA PHE A 7 -34.23 -25.07 -28.87
C PHE A 7 -33.70 -23.66 -29.12
N SER A 8 -34.58 -22.68 -29.04
CA SER A 8 -34.22 -21.27 -29.05
C SER A 8 -33.82 -20.87 -27.63
N SER A 9 -32.50 -20.67 -27.40
CA SER A 9 -31.95 -20.12 -26.14
C SER A 9 -32.13 -18.60 -26.12
N ALA A 10 -33.15 -18.12 -25.43
CA ALA A 10 -33.30 -16.71 -25.13
C ALA A 10 -32.24 -16.32 -24.07
N ALA A 11 -31.20 -15.58 -24.48
CA ALA A 11 -30.26 -14.97 -23.59
C ALA A 11 -30.96 -13.82 -22.84
N LEU A 12 -31.19 -14.02 -21.54
CA LEU A 12 -31.70 -12.98 -20.65
C LEU A 12 -30.57 -12.01 -20.36
N LEU A 13 -30.56 -10.87 -21.04
CA LEU A 13 -29.68 -9.74 -20.71
C LEU A 13 -30.15 -9.16 -19.37
N LEU A 14 -29.45 -9.51 -18.31
CA LEU A 14 -29.56 -8.84 -17.01
C LEU A 14 -29.01 -7.41 -17.16
N VAL A 15 -29.92 -6.46 -17.38
CA VAL A 15 -29.62 -5.02 -17.26
C VAL A 15 -29.43 -4.77 -15.77
N ALA A 16 -28.19 -4.56 -15.35
CA ALA A 16 -27.88 -4.08 -14.00
C ALA A 16 -28.59 -2.73 -13.80
N PRO A 17 -29.27 -2.50 -12.65
CA PRO A 17 -29.93 -1.23 -12.39
C PRO A 17 -28.93 -0.10 -12.42
N ALA A 18 -29.17 0.93 -13.23
CA ALA A 18 -28.44 2.20 -13.21
C ALA A 18 -28.58 2.78 -11.80
N ARG A 19 -27.45 2.88 -11.09
CA ARG A 19 -27.38 3.47 -9.76
C ARG A 19 -27.80 4.93 -9.84
N ALA A 20 -28.74 5.33 -9.01
CA ALA A 20 -29.17 6.72 -8.87
C ALA A 20 -27.97 7.62 -8.53
N GLN A 21 -27.76 8.64 -9.34
CA GLN A 21 -26.84 9.76 -9.05
C GLN A 21 -27.39 10.51 -7.83
N GLY A 22 -26.74 10.39 -6.66
CA GLY A 22 -27.31 10.97 -5.44
C GLY A 22 -26.34 11.48 -4.38
N ASP A 23 -25.05 11.16 -4.44
CA ASP A 23 -24.07 11.71 -3.50
C ASP A 23 -23.10 12.69 -4.18
N PRO A 24 -22.67 13.77 -3.48
CA PRO A 24 -21.70 14.71 -4.04
C PRO A 24 -20.43 13.95 -4.44
N PRO A 25 -19.86 14.24 -5.62
CA PRO A 25 -18.69 13.54 -6.08
C PRO A 25 -17.56 13.70 -5.05
N LEU A 26 -16.95 12.59 -4.64
CA LEU A 26 -15.79 12.61 -3.76
C LEU A 26 -14.68 13.45 -4.42
N HIS A 27 -14.31 14.54 -3.77
CA HIS A 27 -13.21 15.39 -4.26
C HIS A 27 -11.88 14.79 -3.81
N LEU A 28 -11.23 14.05 -4.72
CA LEU A 28 -9.93 13.46 -4.50
C LEU A 28 -8.83 14.32 -5.12
N SER A 29 -7.71 14.43 -4.40
CA SER A 29 -6.50 15.07 -4.90
C SER A 29 -5.72 14.19 -5.88
N ALA A 30 -5.95 12.88 -5.85
CA ALA A 30 -5.33 11.92 -6.74
C ALA A 30 -5.76 12.15 -8.19
N GLU A 31 -4.85 11.93 -9.14
CA GLU A 31 -5.13 11.96 -10.57
C GLU A 31 -5.98 10.76 -10.98
N SER A 32 -5.66 9.58 -10.45
CA SER A 32 -6.37 8.34 -10.69
C SER A 32 -6.68 7.61 -9.38
N ALA A 33 -7.87 6.99 -9.30
CA ALA A 33 -8.26 6.18 -8.15
C ALA A 33 -9.25 5.08 -8.55
N LEU A 34 -9.20 3.96 -7.83
CA LEU A 34 -10.14 2.85 -7.99
C LEU A 34 -10.41 2.20 -6.64
N LEU A 35 -11.69 1.94 -6.35
CA LEU A 35 -12.13 1.17 -5.18
C LEU A 35 -13.02 0.01 -5.65
N LEU A 36 -12.64 -1.20 -5.26
CA LEU A 36 -13.37 -2.42 -5.56
C LEU A 36 -13.88 -3.07 -4.28
N ALA A 37 -15.09 -3.61 -4.33
CA ALA A 37 -15.63 -4.52 -3.31
C ALA A 37 -15.08 -5.96 -3.47
N SER A 38 -15.45 -6.85 -2.54
CA SER A 38 -14.99 -8.25 -2.51
C SER A 38 -15.32 -9.05 -3.75
N ASP A 39 -16.46 -8.78 -4.36
CA ASP A 39 -16.98 -9.45 -5.57
C ASP A 39 -16.44 -8.84 -6.87
N GLY A 40 -15.56 -7.84 -6.77
CA GLY A 40 -15.01 -7.10 -7.91
C GLY A 40 -15.88 -5.94 -8.39
N THR A 41 -17.02 -5.68 -7.74
CA THR A 41 -17.85 -4.51 -8.05
C THR A 41 -17.07 -3.22 -7.88
N VAL A 42 -17.11 -2.35 -8.90
CA VAL A 42 -16.50 -1.03 -8.85
C VAL A 42 -17.38 -0.11 -8.00
N LEU A 43 -16.91 0.26 -6.81
CA LEU A 43 -17.59 1.21 -5.92
C LEU A 43 -17.26 2.65 -6.27
N PHE A 44 -16.03 2.90 -6.70
CA PHE A 44 -15.56 4.20 -7.14
C PHE A 44 -14.48 4.07 -8.22
N ALA A 45 -14.52 4.92 -9.22
CA ALA A 45 -13.47 5.02 -10.24
C ALA A 45 -13.28 6.47 -10.68
N LYS A 46 -12.03 6.90 -10.78
CA LYS A 46 -11.58 8.15 -11.36
C LYS A 46 -10.36 7.84 -12.23
N ASN A 47 -10.44 8.07 -13.54
CA ASN A 47 -9.34 7.87 -14.50
C ASN A 47 -8.64 6.51 -14.33
N ALA A 48 -9.39 5.44 -13.97
CA ALA A 48 -8.83 4.19 -13.49
C ALA A 48 -8.06 3.40 -14.56
N SER A 49 -8.29 3.69 -15.84
CA SER A 49 -7.61 3.10 -17.00
C SER A 49 -6.55 4.00 -17.64
N GLU A 50 -6.33 5.20 -17.10
CA GLU A 50 -5.26 6.09 -17.59
C GLU A 50 -3.88 5.59 -17.18
N ASP A 51 -2.90 5.78 -18.06
CA ASP A 51 -1.51 5.41 -17.84
C ASP A 51 -0.85 6.31 -16.79
N HIS A 52 -0.19 5.69 -15.82
CA HIS A 52 0.59 6.36 -14.78
C HIS A 52 1.93 5.66 -14.56
N ALA A 53 2.93 6.42 -14.13
CA ALA A 53 4.15 5.85 -13.59
C ALA A 53 3.84 5.17 -12.22
N PRO A 54 4.01 3.83 -12.11
CA PRO A 54 3.63 3.10 -10.88
C PRO A 54 4.55 3.38 -9.69
N ALA A 55 5.76 3.90 -9.92
CA ALA A 55 6.79 4.03 -8.91
C ALA A 55 6.98 2.69 -8.15
N SER A 56 7.20 2.71 -6.85
CA SER A 56 7.42 1.50 -6.06
C SER A 56 6.21 0.55 -5.92
N LEU A 57 5.07 0.81 -6.57
CA LEU A 57 4.02 -0.20 -6.70
C LEU A 57 4.46 -1.38 -7.57
N VAL A 58 5.44 -1.20 -8.45
CA VAL A 58 6.17 -2.27 -9.18
C VAL A 58 6.57 -3.42 -8.25
N LYS A 59 7.00 -3.11 -7.03
CA LYS A 59 7.42 -4.11 -6.04
C LYS A 59 6.31 -5.10 -5.63
N LEU A 60 5.04 -4.81 -5.95
CA LEU A 60 3.97 -5.79 -5.79
C LEU A 60 4.18 -6.99 -6.72
N MET A 61 4.63 -6.78 -7.97
CA MET A 61 4.96 -7.88 -8.88
C MET A 61 6.23 -8.61 -8.44
N THR A 62 7.23 -7.90 -7.94
CA THR A 62 8.43 -8.51 -7.36
C THR A 62 8.07 -9.43 -6.18
N LEU A 63 7.20 -8.98 -5.28
CA LEU A 63 6.70 -9.79 -4.17
C LEU A 63 5.80 -10.94 -4.63
N TYR A 64 4.97 -10.74 -5.66
CA TYR A 64 4.13 -11.79 -6.23
C TYR A 64 4.97 -12.97 -6.72
N LEU A 65 5.96 -12.69 -7.57
CA LEU A 65 6.86 -13.71 -8.11
C LEU A 65 7.72 -14.37 -7.02
N ALA A 66 8.13 -13.61 -6.02
CA ALA A 66 8.85 -14.17 -4.88
C ALA A 66 7.96 -15.13 -4.06
N CYS A 67 6.70 -14.77 -3.82
CA CYS A 67 5.75 -15.65 -3.15
C CYS A 67 5.43 -16.89 -3.98
N GLU A 68 5.30 -16.76 -5.31
CA GLU A 68 5.14 -17.89 -6.22
C GLU A 68 6.32 -18.87 -6.13
N ASP A 69 7.55 -18.36 -6.08
CA ASP A 69 8.74 -19.21 -5.98
C ASP A 69 8.89 -19.86 -4.60
N LEU A 70 8.46 -19.20 -3.55
CA LEU A 70 8.38 -19.78 -2.20
C LEU A 70 7.34 -20.92 -2.14
N GLU A 71 6.15 -20.71 -2.72
CA GLU A 71 5.07 -21.71 -2.71
C GLU A 71 5.43 -22.94 -3.53
N THR A 72 6.14 -22.76 -4.65
CA THR A 72 6.57 -23.84 -5.54
C THR A 72 7.91 -24.47 -5.13
N GLY A 73 8.53 -24.02 -4.03
CA GLY A 73 9.81 -24.54 -3.53
C GLY A 73 11.04 -24.13 -4.36
N ARG A 74 10.90 -23.21 -5.32
CA ARG A 74 12.04 -22.64 -6.09
C ARG A 74 12.88 -21.65 -5.27
N ALA A 75 12.31 -21.12 -4.20
CA ALA A 75 13.00 -20.33 -3.18
C ALA A 75 12.60 -20.78 -1.77
N GLN A 76 13.41 -20.44 -0.77
CA GLN A 76 13.13 -20.73 0.62
C GLN A 76 13.27 -19.46 1.47
N TRP A 77 12.42 -19.34 2.52
CA TRP A 77 12.40 -18.14 3.37
C TRP A 77 13.75 -17.80 4.00
N ASP A 78 14.48 -18.81 4.41
CA ASP A 78 15.71 -18.66 5.19
C ASP A 78 16.98 -18.99 4.38
N GLU A 79 16.83 -19.19 3.03
CA GLU A 79 18.00 -19.31 2.16
C GLU A 79 18.83 -18.03 2.18
N LEU A 80 20.15 -18.19 2.10
CA LEU A 80 21.08 -17.08 2.06
C LEU A 80 21.27 -16.62 0.59
N VAL A 81 21.09 -15.32 0.36
CA VAL A 81 21.32 -14.69 -0.94
C VAL A 81 22.57 -13.83 -0.85
N THR A 82 23.58 -14.19 -1.64
CA THR A 82 24.80 -13.38 -1.78
C THR A 82 24.49 -12.11 -2.57
N ILE A 83 24.73 -10.95 -1.97
CA ILE A 83 24.41 -9.65 -2.56
C ILE A 83 25.42 -9.26 -3.60
N SER A 84 24.97 -9.01 -4.81
CA SER A 84 25.79 -8.49 -5.90
C SER A 84 26.21 -7.03 -5.69
N ARG A 85 27.26 -6.60 -6.38
CA ARG A 85 27.64 -5.18 -6.43
C ARG A 85 26.49 -4.33 -7.00
N ARG A 86 25.83 -4.79 -8.07
CA ARG A 86 24.71 -4.10 -8.70
C ARG A 86 23.57 -3.87 -7.71
N ALA A 87 23.15 -4.90 -6.97
CA ALA A 87 22.11 -4.77 -5.97
C ALA A 87 22.51 -3.76 -4.88
N ALA A 88 23.72 -3.87 -4.33
CA ALA A 88 24.23 -2.98 -3.29
C ALA A 88 24.35 -1.51 -3.75
N GLU A 89 24.58 -1.25 -5.03
CA GLU A 89 24.74 0.09 -5.62
C GLU A 89 23.42 0.66 -6.17
N THR A 90 22.32 -0.13 -6.19
CA THR A 90 21.01 0.34 -6.66
C THR A 90 20.62 1.63 -5.95
N PRO A 91 20.17 2.69 -6.70
CA PRO A 91 19.84 3.99 -6.11
C PRO A 91 18.71 3.92 -5.07
N ARG A 92 18.61 4.97 -4.20
CA ARG A 92 17.60 4.98 -3.11
C ARG A 92 16.15 4.77 -3.60
N TYR A 93 15.31 4.22 -2.71
CA TYR A 93 15.53 3.96 -1.29
C TYR A 93 16.23 2.62 -1.10
N ARG A 94 17.04 2.49 -0.04
CA ARG A 94 17.85 1.31 0.24
C ARG A 94 17.78 0.90 1.71
N MET A 95 17.86 -0.41 1.98
CA MET A 95 18.06 -0.89 3.34
C MET A 95 19.55 -0.92 3.73
N GLY A 96 20.46 -0.78 2.76
CA GLY A 96 21.91 -0.66 2.95
C GLY A 96 22.63 -2.00 2.83
N LEU A 97 22.26 -2.80 1.84
CA LEU A 97 22.95 -4.02 1.46
C LEU A 97 24.40 -3.76 1.05
N ARG A 98 25.29 -4.71 1.31
CA ARG A 98 26.72 -4.67 0.95
C ARG A 98 27.05 -5.77 -0.04
N ALA A 99 27.83 -5.45 -1.04
CA ALA A 99 28.31 -6.45 -1.99
C ALA A 99 29.09 -7.56 -1.27
N GLY A 100 28.81 -8.81 -1.62
CA GLY A 100 29.44 -10.00 -1.09
C GLY A 100 28.93 -10.48 0.28
N GLU A 101 27.94 -9.78 0.90
CA GLU A 101 27.30 -10.31 2.11
C GLU A 101 26.20 -11.31 1.77
N ASP A 102 25.95 -12.24 2.68
CA ASP A 102 24.85 -13.18 2.61
C ASP A 102 23.70 -12.71 3.47
N VAL A 103 22.51 -12.56 2.88
CA VAL A 103 21.31 -12.06 3.55
C VAL A 103 20.17 -13.06 3.41
N PRO A 104 19.44 -13.40 4.49
CA PRO A 104 18.28 -14.28 4.39
C PRO A 104 17.23 -13.71 3.43
N PHE A 105 16.66 -14.55 2.56
CA PHE A 105 15.68 -14.15 1.56
C PHE A 105 14.47 -13.46 2.19
N ARG A 106 14.00 -13.97 3.35
CA ARG A 106 12.97 -13.30 4.17
C ARG A 106 13.29 -11.83 4.45
N THR A 107 14.52 -11.53 4.85
CA THR A 107 14.96 -10.17 5.17
C THR A 107 14.94 -9.25 3.93
N LEU A 108 15.28 -9.80 2.76
CA LEU A 108 15.15 -9.06 1.50
C LEU A 108 13.68 -8.73 1.19
N LEU A 109 12.77 -9.70 1.38
CA LEU A 109 11.32 -9.48 1.17
C LEU A 109 10.74 -8.45 2.14
N GLU A 110 11.16 -8.46 3.41
CA GLU A 110 10.82 -7.42 4.38
C GLU A 110 11.35 -6.04 3.93
N GLY A 111 12.57 -6.00 3.43
CA GLY A 111 13.17 -4.80 2.83
C GLY A 111 12.33 -4.25 1.67
N VAL A 112 11.90 -5.11 0.75
CA VAL A 112 11.03 -4.76 -0.38
C VAL A 112 9.67 -4.25 0.07
N ALA A 113 9.01 -4.95 1.00
CA ALA A 113 7.65 -4.66 1.42
C ALA A 113 7.55 -3.48 2.39
N ILE A 114 8.40 -3.44 3.42
CA ILE A 114 8.32 -2.50 4.54
C ILE A 114 9.14 -1.24 4.27
N ALA A 115 10.43 -1.39 3.94
CA ALA A 115 11.31 -0.24 3.65
C ALA A 115 11.19 0.27 2.20
N SER A 116 10.49 -0.45 1.34
CA SER A 116 10.44 -0.16 -0.11
C SER A 116 11.85 -0.09 -0.74
N ALA A 117 12.77 -0.93 -0.22
CA ALA A 117 14.19 -0.93 -0.56
C ALA A 117 14.44 -1.38 -2.00
N ASN A 118 15.14 -0.55 -2.78
CA ASN A 118 15.45 -0.85 -4.19
C ASN A 118 16.58 -1.88 -4.28
N ASP A 119 17.62 -1.75 -3.44
CA ASP A 119 18.72 -2.72 -3.33
C ASP A 119 18.19 -4.13 -3.03
N ALA A 120 17.23 -4.26 -2.11
CA ALA A 120 16.60 -5.55 -1.83
C ALA A 120 15.76 -6.06 -3.02
N ALA A 121 15.05 -5.18 -3.73
CA ALA A 121 14.27 -5.59 -4.89
C ALA A 121 15.17 -6.09 -6.04
N THR A 122 16.30 -5.42 -6.28
CA THR A 122 17.31 -5.88 -7.23
C THR A 122 17.92 -7.22 -6.83
N ALA A 123 18.27 -7.41 -5.54
CA ALA A 123 18.80 -8.69 -5.04
C ALA A 123 17.78 -9.84 -5.19
N VAL A 124 16.49 -9.58 -4.89
CA VAL A 124 15.41 -10.56 -5.13
C VAL A 124 15.29 -10.89 -6.62
N ALA A 125 15.33 -9.89 -7.50
CA ALA A 125 15.24 -10.08 -8.95
C ALA A 125 16.41 -10.93 -9.48
N GLU A 126 17.65 -10.64 -9.07
CA GLU A 126 18.83 -11.39 -9.45
C GLU A 126 18.78 -12.84 -8.92
N ARG A 127 18.33 -13.05 -7.68
CA ARG A 127 18.19 -14.40 -7.11
C ARG A 127 17.16 -15.24 -7.86
N LEU A 128 16.03 -14.65 -8.26
CA LEU A 128 14.92 -15.38 -8.87
C LEU A 128 15.00 -15.47 -10.40
N GLY A 129 15.67 -14.52 -11.04
CA GLY A 129 15.82 -14.45 -12.50
C GLY A 129 17.23 -14.79 -13.01
N GLY A 130 18.21 -14.92 -12.12
CA GLY A 130 19.63 -14.96 -12.51
C GLY A 130 20.18 -13.57 -12.87
N THR A 131 19.38 -12.76 -13.57
CA THR A 131 19.63 -11.33 -13.82
C THR A 131 18.35 -10.53 -13.60
N GLU A 132 18.49 -9.23 -13.34
CA GLU A 132 17.30 -8.36 -13.24
C GLU A 132 16.54 -8.31 -14.57
N ASP A 133 17.23 -8.31 -15.71
CA ASP A 133 16.61 -8.26 -17.02
C ASP A 133 15.73 -9.49 -17.28
N ALA A 134 16.23 -10.70 -17.02
CA ALA A 134 15.45 -11.93 -17.12
C ALA A 134 14.28 -11.96 -16.13
N PHE A 135 14.45 -11.38 -14.94
CA PHE A 135 13.36 -11.24 -13.99
C PHE A 135 12.29 -10.26 -14.49
N VAL A 136 12.66 -9.15 -15.12
CA VAL A 136 11.73 -8.19 -15.74
C VAL A 136 10.95 -8.82 -16.87
N GLU A 137 11.57 -9.65 -17.70
CA GLU A 137 10.85 -10.45 -18.71
C GLU A 137 9.80 -11.33 -18.06
N ARG A 138 10.16 -12.04 -16.98
CA ARG A 138 9.22 -12.85 -16.19
C ARG A 138 8.10 -12.01 -15.57
N MET A 139 8.40 -10.79 -15.08
CA MET A 139 7.37 -9.86 -14.59
C MET A 139 6.36 -9.50 -15.67
N ASN A 140 6.79 -9.24 -16.89
CA ASN A 140 5.91 -8.87 -17.99
C ASN A 140 5.10 -10.07 -18.51
N LEU A 141 5.67 -11.27 -18.55
CA LEU A 141 4.93 -12.50 -18.85
C LEU A 141 3.83 -12.73 -17.79
N LYS A 142 4.17 -12.59 -16.50
CA LYS A 142 3.21 -12.72 -15.42
C LYS A 142 2.13 -11.62 -15.47
N ALA A 143 2.48 -10.40 -15.84
CA ALA A 143 1.51 -9.32 -16.04
C ALA A 143 0.44 -9.71 -17.09
N ALA A 144 0.87 -10.29 -18.21
CA ALA A 144 -0.05 -10.78 -19.23
C ALA A 144 -0.93 -11.93 -18.72
N GLU A 145 -0.38 -12.89 -17.97
CA GLU A 145 -1.11 -14.01 -17.35
C GLU A 145 -2.19 -13.51 -16.37
N LEU A 146 -1.88 -12.47 -15.58
CA LEU A 146 -2.79 -11.87 -14.62
C LEU A 146 -3.77 -10.86 -15.25
N GLY A 147 -3.72 -10.66 -16.56
CA GLY A 147 -4.59 -9.71 -17.27
C GLY A 147 -4.29 -8.25 -16.98
N LEU A 148 -3.03 -7.90 -16.67
CA LEU A 148 -2.56 -6.52 -16.48
C LEU A 148 -2.20 -5.91 -17.86
N LEU A 149 -3.21 -5.68 -18.68
CA LEU A 149 -3.03 -5.42 -20.12
C LEU A 149 -2.45 -4.04 -20.45
N SER A 150 -2.53 -3.10 -19.52
CA SER A 150 -1.98 -1.75 -19.62
C SER A 150 -0.71 -1.55 -18.77
N THR A 151 -0.11 -2.66 -18.31
CA THR A 151 1.08 -2.62 -17.46
C THR A 151 2.31 -3.11 -18.19
N ARG A 152 3.40 -2.36 -18.08
CA ARG A 152 4.74 -2.76 -18.50
C ARG A 152 5.75 -2.44 -17.41
N PHE A 153 6.51 -3.44 -17.02
CA PHE A 153 7.62 -3.32 -16.07
C PHE A 153 8.95 -3.18 -16.83
N ALA A 154 9.83 -2.30 -16.36
CA ALA A 154 11.17 -2.09 -16.90
C ALA A 154 12.28 -2.39 -15.88
N ASN A 155 11.92 -2.50 -14.59
CA ASN A 155 12.83 -2.88 -13.51
C ASN A 155 12.03 -3.47 -12.34
N ALA A 156 12.75 -4.10 -11.39
CA ALA A 156 12.12 -4.78 -10.23
C ALA A 156 11.73 -3.85 -9.08
N HIS A 157 12.12 -2.57 -9.12
CA HIS A 157 12.08 -1.68 -7.96
C HIS A 157 11.21 -0.42 -8.14
N GLY A 158 10.88 -0.04 -9.38
CA GLY A 158 10.02 1.11 -9.66
C GLY A 158 10.74 2.46 -9.72
N LEU A 159 12.05 2.49 -9.97
CA LEU A 159 12.75 3.72 -10.37
C LEU A 159 12.24 4.17 -11.75
N PRO A 160 12.28 5.47 -12.05
CA PRO A 160 11.80 6.01 -13.31
C PRO A 160 12.44 5.33 -14.53
N ASP A 161 11.62 4.94 -15.46
CA ASP A 161 11.98 4.43 -16.76
C ASP A 161 10.87 4.75 -17.76
N PRO A 162 11.17 5.31 -18.95
CA PRO A 162 10.16 5.70 -19.94
C PRO A 162 9.28 4.54 -20.44
N GLY A 163 9.78 3.30 -20.34
CA GLY A 163 9.03 2.11 -20.71
C GLY A 163 8.13 1.57 -19.60
N GLN A 164 8.18 2.15 -18.39
CA GLN A 164 7.46 1.63 -17.23
C GLN A 164 6.15 2.38 -16.96
N ARG A 165 5.03 1.69 -17.14
CA ARG A 165 3.69 2.25 -16.93
C ARG A 165 2.74 1.24 -16.32
N SER A 166 1.64 1.73 -15.77
CA SER A 166 0.51 0.93 -15.30
C SER A 166 -0.73 1.80 -15.14
N THR A 167 -1.85 1.21 -14.73
CA THR A 167 -3.11 1.89 -14.44
C THR A 167 -3.58 1.56 -13.03
N ALA A 168 -4.50 2.36 -12.47
CA ALA A 168 -5.12 2.03 -11.19
C ALA A 168 -5.88 0.70 -11.27
N GLN A 169 -6.47 0.38 -12.42
CA GLN A 169 -7.18 -0.88 -12.65
C GLN A 169 -6.23 -2.09 -12.57
N ASP A 170 -5.08 -2.02 -13.25
CA ASP A 170 -4.11 -3.11 -13.25
C ASP A 170 -3.45 -3.27 -11.88
N MET A 171 -3.13 -2.17 -11.19
CA MET A 171 -2.59 -2.21 -9.84
C MET A 171 -3.59 -2.79 -8.83
N ALA A 172 -4.91 -2.56 -9.00
CA ALA A 172 -5.93 -3.18 -8.16
C ALA A 172 -6.01 -4.70 -8.39
N ARG A 173 -5.94 -5.14 -9.65
CA ARG A 173 -5.83 -6.58 -9.97
C ARG A 173 -4.58 -7.18 -9.33
N LEU A 174 -3.43 -6.53 -9.50
CA LEU A 174 -2.16 -7.03 -8.98
C LEU A 174 -2.18 -7.19 -7.46
N ILE A 175 -2.58 -6.16 -6.70
CA ILE A 175 -2.63 -6.31 -5.23
C ILE A 175 -3.69 -7.33 -4.81
N GLY A 176 -4.79 -7.44 -5.56
CA GLY A 176 -5.80 -8.47 -5.38
C GLY A 176 -5.22 -9.88 -5.47
N HIS A 177 -4.47 -10.16 -6.54
CA HIS A 177 -3.76 -11.41 -6.74
C HIS A 177 -2.72 -11.65 -5.64
N VAL A 178 -1.87 -10.66 -5.33
CA VAL A 178 -0.83 -10.79 -4.28
C VAL A 178 -1.42 -11.29 -2.96
N VAL A 179 -2.55 -10.73 -2.50
CA VAL A 179 -3.12 -11.07 -1.18
C VAL A 179 -4.05 -12.28 -1.22
N GLN A 180 -4.55 -12.66 -2.38
CA GLN A 180 -5.45 -13.79 -2.56
C GLN A 180 -4.69 -15.08 -2.85
N ASP A 181 -3.79 -15.04 -3.85
CA ASP A 181 -3.06 -16.22 -4.30
C ASP A 181 -1.98 -16.60 -3.28
N TYR A 182 -1.37 -15.59 -2.64
CA TYR A 182 -0.30 -15.78 -1.65
C TYR A 182 -0.62 -15.08 -0.31
N PRO A 183 -1.45 -15.68 0.56
CA PRO A 183 -1.79 -15.10 1.86
C PRO A 183 -0.58 -14.77 2.75
N ALA A 184 0.54 -15.49 2.58
CA ALA A 184 1.82 -15.22 3.24
C ALA A 184 2.42 -13.83 2.90
N SER A 185 1.95 -13.17 1.84
CA SER A 185 2.31 -11.79 1.49
C SER A 185 1.73 -10.75 2.46
N ARG A 186 0.61 -11.07 3.14
CA ARG A 186 -0.09 -10.11 4.01
C ARG A 186 0.75 -9.65 5.19
N PRO A 187 1.44 -10.52 5.96
CA PRO A 187 2.35 -10.08 7.02
C PRO A 187 3.48 -9.17 6.50
N LEU A 188 4.00 -9.42 5.30
CA LEU A 188 5.00 -8.55 4.67
C LEU A 188 4.41 -7.17 4.35
N LEU A 189 3.27 -7.12 3.65
CA LEU A 189 2.60 -5.88 3.24
C LEU A 189 1.92 -5.15 4.40
N GLY A 190 1.58 -5.83 5.50
CA GLY A 190 1.05 -5.27 6.75
C GLY A 190 2.13 -4.90 7.77
N GLY A 191 3.37 -5.36 7.57
CA GLY A 191 4.47 -5.16 8.50
C GLY A 191 4.79 -3.68 8.72
N ALA A 192 5.06 -3.31 9.97
CA ALA A 192 5.43 -1.94 10.35
C ALA A 192 6.94 -1.74 10.44
N SER A 193 7.70 -2.78 10.78
CA SER A 193 9.16 -2.73 10.95
C SER A 193 9.79 -4.11 10.81
N PHE A 194 11.08 -4.11 10.55
CA PHE A 194 11.96 -5.27 10.62
C PHE A 194 13.36 -4.83 11.07
N VAL A 195 14.20 -5.80 11.44
CA VAL A 195 15.57 -5.53 11.89
C VAL A 195 16.57 -6.07 10.87
N TYR A 196 17.51 -5.24 10.47
CA TYR A 196 18.62 -5.65 9.63
C TYR A 196 19.91 -5.03 10.15
N ARG A 197 20.94 -5.86 10.40
CA ARG A 197 22.26 -5.44 10.93
C ARG A 197 22.16 -4.58 12.19
N GLY A 198 21.27 -4.95 13.13
CA GLY A 198 21.03 -4.22 14.38
C GLY A 198 20.26 -2.89 14.20
N ARG A 199 19.90 -2.52 12.98
CA ARG A 199 19.11 -1.32 12.70
C ARG A 199 17.64 -1.68 12.49
N VAL A 200 16.76 -0.95 13.16
CA VAL A 200 15.30 -1.04 12.91
C VAL A 200 14.93 -0.22 11.69
N HIS A 201 14.41 -0.89 10.68
CA HIS A 201 13.76 -0.25 9.52
C HIS A 201 12.27 -0.22 9.78
N SER A 202 11.66 0.96 9.76
CA SER A 202 10.24 1.10 10.06
C SER A 202 9.54 2.06 9.10
N ARG A 203 8.22 1.86 8.95
CA ARG A 203 7.34 2.77 8.24
C ARG A 203 6.17 3.18 9.12
N ARG A 204 5.84 4.46 9.08
CA ARG A 204 4.63 4.98 9.74
C ARG A 204 3.54 5.13 8.70
N ILE A 205 2.54 4.28 8.78
CA ILE A 205 1.38 4.27 7.91
C ILE A 205 0.15 4.62 8.76
N PRO A 206 -0.43 5.82 8.61
CA PRO A 206 -1.60 6.22 9.40
C PRO A 206 -2.77 5.23 9.28
N LEU A 207 -2.95 4.65 8.10
CA LEU A 207 -4.05 3.71 7.81
C LEU A 207 -3.95 2.38 8.59
N PHE A 208 -2.79 1.99 9.10
CA PHE A 208 -2.66 0.80 9.96
C PHE A 208 -3.18 1.04 11.38
N GLN A 209 -3.30 2.29 11.78
CA GLN A 209 -3.86 2.68 13.08
C GLN A 209 -5.35 3.04 12.99
N ASP A 210 -5.84 3.21 11.77
CA ASP A 210 -7.26 3.45 11.51
C ASP A 210 -8.02 2.11 11.64
N PRO A 211 -9.11 2.05 12.41
CA PRO A 211 -9.97 0.86 12.46
C PRO A 211 -10.58 0.46 11.11
N GLY A 212 -10.17 1.11 10.02
CA GLY A 212 -10.54 0.80 8.63
C GLY A 212 -10.10 -0.56 8.10
N GLY A 213 -9.39 -1.39 8.90
CA GLY A 213 -9.09 -2.77 8.54
C GLY A 213 -8.02 -2.97 7.45
N VAL A 214 -7.15 -1.99 7.22
CA VAL A 214 -6.04 -2.10 6.26
C VAL A 214 -5.04 -3.15 6.75
N GLN A 215 -4.86 -4.25 6.00
CA GLN A 215 -3.97 -5.35 6.34
C GLN A 215 -2.80 -5.50 5.36
N ALA A 216 -2.91 -4.95 4.15
CA ALA A 216 -1.83 -4.94 3.19
C ALA A 216 -1.77 -3.56 2.50
N LEU A 217 -0.57 -3.00 2.41
CA LEU A 217 -0.36 -1.69 1.79
C LEU A 217 1.03 -1.59 1.18
N LYS A 218 1.08 -1.04 -0.04
CA LYS A 218 2.32 -0.60 -0.68
C LYS A 218 2.22 0.87 -1.06
N THR A 219 3.28 1.62 -0.75
CA THR A 219 3.42 3.01 -1.16
C THR A 219 4.36 3.12 -2.36
N GLY A 220 4.16 4.12 -3.21
CA GLY A 220 5.05 4.51 -4.29
C GLY A 220 5.25 6.02 -4.33
N PHE A 221 6.45 6.46 -4.69
CA PHE A 221 6.74 7.86 -4.93
C PHE A 221 7.94 8.02 -5.88
N THR A 222 7.74 8.82 -6.91
CA THR A 222 8.81 9.51 -7.65
C THR A 222 8.33 10.94 -7.92
N ARG A 223 9.22 11.83 -8.34
CA ARG A 223 8.82 13.20 -8.69
C ARG A 223 7.80 13.20 -9.83
N GLU A 224 7.95 12.30 -10.79
CA GLU A 224 7.06 12.13 -11.94
C GLU A 224 5.72 11.50 -11.53
N ALA A 225 5.77 10.40 -10.76
CA ALA A 225 4.57 9.63 -10.41
C ALA A 225 3.69 10.29 -9.34
N GLY A 226 4.18 11.27 -8.59
CA GLY A 226 3.50 11.71 -7.37
C GLY A 226 3.45 10.59 -6.30
N TYR A 227 2.49 10.67 -5.39
CA TYR A 227 2.31 9.70 -4.31
C TYR A 227 1.24 8.68 -4.70
N ASN A 228 1.64 7.41 -4.72
CA ASN A 228 0.81 6.26 -5.08
C ASN A 228 0.59 5.35 -3.87
N LEU A 229 -0.61 4.77 -3.77
CA LEU A 229 -0.98 3.78 -2.76
C LEU A 229 -1.71 2.61 -3.42
N ALA A 230 -1.35 1.38 -3.03
CA ALA A 230 -2.12 0.18 -3.29
C ALA A 230 -2.46 -0.47 -1.95
N ILE A 231 -3.74 -0.72 -1.70
CA ILE A 231 -4.28 -1.10 -0.39
C ILE A 231 -5.23 -2.27 -0.55
N ALA A 232 -5.11 -3.26 0.35
CA ALA A 232 -6.15 -4.24 0.61
C ALA A 232 -6.60 -4.13 2.07
N ALA A 233 -7.89 -3.92 2.25
CA ALA A 233 -8.53 -3.78 3.56
C ALA A 233 -9.61 -4.85 3.74
N TRP A 234 -9.80 -5.30 4.99
CA TRP A 234 -10.87 -6.25 5.37
C TRP A 234 -11.70 -5.65 6.49
N ARG A 235 -13.01 -5.65 6.29
CA ARG A 235 -13.95 -5.18 7.31
C ARG A 235 -15.26 -5.94 7.21
N ALA A 236 -15.81 -6.37 8.35
CA ALA A 236 -17.03 -7.16 8.42
C ALA A 236 -17.03 -8.39 7.48
N GLY A 237 -15.88 -9.07 7.34
CA GLY A 237 -15.70 -10.23 6.46
C GLY A 237 -15.55 -9.89 4.97
N GLN A 238 -15.67 -8.63 4.58
CA GLN A 238 -15.53 -8.19 3.19
C GLN A 238 -14.15 -7.62 2.92
N ARG A 239 -13.60 -7.89 1.73
CA ARG A 239 -12.33 -7.32 1.24
C ARG A 239 -12.60 -6.11 0.35
N PHE A 240 -11.79 -5.09 0.50
CA PHE A 240 -11.77 -3.91 -0.37
C PHE A 240 -10.39 -3.74 -0.96
N LEU A 241 -10.31 -3.49 -2.27
CA LEU A 241 -9.07 -3.14 -2.96
C LEU A 241 -9.15 -1.68 -3.37
N LEU A 242 -8.14 -0.93 -2.99
CA LEU A 242 -8.08 0.52 -3.22
C LEU A 242 -6.75 0.93 -3.81
N ILE A 243 -6.80 1.65 -4.90
CA ILE A 243 -5.65 2.30 -5.54
C ILE A 243 -5.86 3.80 -5.56
N VAL A 244 -4.80 4.52 -5.26
CA VAL A 244 -4.67 5.99 -5.38
C VAL A 244 -3.37 6.27 -6.11
N MET A 245 -3.39 7.04 -7.20
CA MET A 245 -2.20 7.38 -7.99
C MET A 245 -2.15 8.88 -8.29
N GLY A 246 -0.94 9.43 -8.36
CA GLY A 246 -0.72 10.81 -8.77
C GLY A 246 -1.09 11.86 -7.72
N SER A 247 -1.17 11.54 -6.43
CA SER A 247 -1.42 12.56 -5.41
C SER A 247 -0.23 13.48 -5.25
N GLN A 248 -0.47 14.78 -5.09
CA GLN A 248 0.60 15.80 -4.99
C GLN A 248 1.42 15.68 -3.71
N THR A 249 0.81 15.24 -2.61
CA THR A 249 1.49 15.07 -1.32
C THR A 249 1.14 13.74 -0.67
N ARG A 250 2.06 13.26 0.19
CA ARG A 250 1.83 12.05 0.98
C ARG A 250 0.57 12.16 1.87
N SER A 251 0.34 13.30 2.47
CA SER A 251 -0.84 13.52 3.34
C SER A 251 -2.14 13.46 2.55
N LEU A 252 -2.16 14.01 1.34
CA LEU A 252 -3.31 13.96 0.46
C LEU A 252 -3.62 12.54 0.02
N SER A 253 -2.61 11.73 -0.36
CA SER A 253 -2.85 10.35 -0.76
C SER A 253 -3.48 9.51 0.37
N PHE A 254 -3.06 9.68 1.62
CA PHE A 254 -3.68 9.00 2.75
C PHE A 254 -5.08 9.53 3.07
N ARG A 255 -5.32 10.84 2.91
CA ARG A 255 -6.66 11.42 3.07
C ARG A 255 -7.64 10.85 2.04
N ASP A 256 -7.24 10.83 0.78
CA ASP A 256 -8.03 10.26 -0.31
C ASP A 256 -8.35 8.78 -0.03
N ALA A 257 -7.36 8.01 0.41
CA ALA A 257 -7.55 6.61 0.76
C ALA A 257 -8.53 6.42 1.94
N GLN A 258 -8.43 7.22 3.00
CA GLN A 258 -9.39 7.16 4.13
C GLN A 258 -10.81 7.52 3.69
N GLN A 259 -10.96 8.54 2.86
CA GLN A 259 -12.23 8.98 2.34
C GLN A 259 -12.88 7.89 1.48
N LEU A 260 -12.12 7.28 0.58
CA LEU A 260 -12.58 6.18 -0.27
C LEU A 260 -12.95 4.92 0.53
N LEU A 261 -12.17 4.54 1.53
CA LEU A 261 -12.50 3.39 2.38
C LEU A 261 -13.80 3.63 3.17
N ARG A 262 -13.99 4.83 3.74
CA ARG A 262 -15.24 5.19 4.43
C ARG A 262 -16.43 5.13 3.48
N TYR A 263 -16.29 5.68 2.29
CA TYR A 263 -17.29 5.60 1.24
C TYR A 263 -17.63 4.15 0.88
N GLY A 264 -16.62 3.32 0.62
CA GLY A 264 -16.83 1.91 0.27
C GLY A 264 -17.51 1.10 1.38
N PHE A 265 -17.19 1.38 2.65
CA PHE A 265 -17.87 0.75 3.79
C PHE A 265 -19.34 1.17 3.86
N ALA A 266 -19.65 2.46 3.70
CA ALA A 266 -21.01 2.96 3.70
C ALA A 266 -21.84 2.35 2.55
N GLU A 267 -21.30 2.33 1.32
CA GLU A 267 -21.94 1.71 0.15
C GLU A 267 -22.20 0.20 0.33
N SER A 268 -21.38 -0.47 1.14
CA SER A 268 -21.51 -1.89 1.46
C SER A 268 -22.38 -2.15 2.71
N GLY A 269 -23.02 -1.13 3.28
CA GLY A 269 -23.85 -1.26 4.48
C GLY A 269 -23.06 -1.54 5.77
N ILE A 270 -21.74 -1.29 5.76
CA ILE A 270 -20.87 -1.51 6.91
C ILE A 270 -20.81 -0.23 7.73
N ALA A 271 -21.21 -0.30 9.00
CA ALA A 271 -21.16 0.85 9.91
C ALA A 271 -19.74 1.45 10.00
N PRO A 272 -19.62 2.79 10.04
CA PRO A 272 -18.33 3.43 10.27
C PRO A 272 -17.73 2.95 11.59
N PRO A 273 -16.38 2.96 11.75
CA PRO A 273 -15.77 2.69 13.05
C PRO A 273 -16.26 3.72 14.06
N GLU A 274 -16.52 3.26 15.28
CA GLU A 274 -16.71 4.21 16.38
C GLU A 274 -15.45 5.06 16.51
N GLU A 275 -15.57 6.37 16.32
CA GLU A 275 -14.46 7.27 16.61
C GLU A 275 -14.09 7.11 18.09
N PRO A 276 -12.78 6.91 18.40
CA PRO A 276 -12.38 6.89 19.80
C PRO A 276 -12.85 8.20 20.42
N ARG A 277 -13.75 8.10 21.44
CA ARG A 277 -14.26 9.26 22.17
C ARG A 277 -13.06 10.08 22.59
N ARG A 278 -12.92 11.28 22.04
CA ARG A 278 -11.91 12.23 22.53
C ARG A 278 -12.09 12.34 24.03
N PRO A 279 -11.06 12.05 24.84
CA PRO A 279 -11.20 12.25 26.27
C PRO A 279 -11.67 13.69 26.49
N ALA A 280 -12.74 13.85 27.28
CA ALA A 280 -13.26 15.16 27.61
C ALA A 280 -12.09 16.01 28.13
N PRO A 281 -11.96 17.28 27.72
CA PRO A 281 -10.89 18.14 28.18
C PRO A 281 -10.90 18.10 29.71
N SER A 282 -9.82 17.60 30.30
CA SER A 282 -9.65 17.57 31.73
C SER A 282 -9.81 19.02 32.21
N ARG A 283 -10.87 19.29 32.97
CA ARG A 283 -11.03 20.59 33.65
C ARG A 283 -9.78 20.75 34.51
N ARG A 284 -8.87 21.61 34.10
CA ARG A 284 -7.80 22.06 35.01
C ARG A 284 -8.45 22.56 36.27
N PRO A 285 -8.07 22.09 37.46
CA PRO A 285 -8.51 22.68 38.69
C PRO A 285 -8.13 24.17 38.63
N THR A 286 -9.12 25.04 38.68
CA THR A 286 -8.88 26.46 38.88
C THR A 286 -8.28 26.60 40.29
N ASP A 287 -6.99 26.88 40.36
CA ASP A 287 -6.24 27.16 41.56
C ASP A 287 -6.78 28.49 42.19
N ARG A 288 -7.83 28.36 42.95
CA ARG A 288 -8.47 29.46 43.75
C ARG A 288 -7.73 29.68 45.05
N ARG A 289 -6.41 29.52 45.12
CA ARG A 289 -5.63 29.85 46.33
C ARG A 289 -4.33 30.55 45.98
N ARG A 290 -4.43 31.80 45.50
CA ARG A 290 -3.34 32.79 45.64
C ARG A 290 -3.89 34.21 45.62
N HIS A 291 -4.71 34.56 46.62
CA HIS A 291 -4.92 35.93 47.04
C HIS A 291 -5.29 35.92 48.52
N ALA A 292 -4.33 35.75 49.42
CA ALA A 292 -4.38 36.20 50.80
C ALA A 292 -2.99 36.01 51.39
N ALA A 293 -2.31 37.10 51.54
CA ALA A 293 -1.23 37.38 52.50
C ALA A 293 -0.05 38.17 51.87
N PHE A 294 -0.29 39.45 51.70
CA PHE A 294 0.77 40.44 51.80
C PHE A 294 0.14 41.77 52.32
N ALA A 295 -0.03 41.85 53.63
CA ALA A 295 -0.13 43.13 54.34
C ALA A 295 0.42 42.91 55.75
N VAL A 296 1.20 43.91 56.21
CA VAL A 296 1.75 44.10 57.57
C VAL A 296 3.16 43.48 57.71
N GLY A 297 4.22 44.22 57.97
CA GLY A 297 4.44 45.55 58.46
C GLY A 297 5.95 45.76 58.73
N HIS A 298 6.34 46.89 58.48
CA HIS A 298 7.20 47.84 59.22
C HIS A 298 8.42 47.33 60.02
N THR A 299 9.45 47.96 59.74
CA THR A 299 10.37 48.88 60.50
C THR A 299 11.77 48.36 60.75
N ALA A 300 12.67 49.18 60.22
CA ALA A 300 13.86 49.73 60.81
C ALA A 300 14.97 48.78 61.30
N THR A 301 16.18 48.90 60.90
CA THR A 301 17.22 49.80 61.32
C THR A 301 18.56 49.33 60.72
N LEU A 302 19.32 50.24 60.08
CA LEU A 302 20.76 50.18 59.97
C LEU A 302 21.38 50.43 61.38
N PRO A 303 22.60 49.95 61.72
CA PRO A 303 23.77 50.70 61.38
C PRO A 303 25.07 49.86 61.11
N ASP A 304 25.95 50.56 60.44
CA ASP A 304 27.45 50.65 60.52
C ASP A 304 28.29 49.38 60.82
N ARG A 305 29.05 48.97 59.87
CA ARG A 305 30.50 49.22 59.66
C ARG A 305 30.98 48.52 58.37
#